data_452870af040493df65acc1e0fb945c9c
#
_entry.id   452870af040493df65acc1e0fb945c9c
#
_cell.length_a   1.000
_cell.length_b   1.000
_cell.length_c   1.000
_cell.angle_alpha   90.00
_cell.angle_beta   90.00
_cell.angle_gamma   90.00
#
_symmetry.space_group_name_H-M   'P 1'
#
loop_
_entity.id
_entity.type
_entity.pdbx_description
1 polymer ?
#
loop_
_entity_poly.entity_id
_entity_poly.type
_entity_poly.pdbx_seq_one_letter_code
_entity_poly.pdbx_strand_id
1 'polypeptide(L)'
;HLPEGRQGARMALTITGAGGLSLIGGLMILGNIAGSYDLTVILQNREAIQASPLYLPALLLILGGCFTKSAQFPFHFWLPHAMAAPTPVSAYLHSATMVKAGVFMLARLWPVLAGTDAWFLIVASTGLITMIIAACIALFKDDLKGLLAYSTVSHLGFLTMLFGIGTPMAALVGVFHIINHATFKAALFMNAGIVDHEAGTRDIKRLGGLFSLMPIAGTLAVIAGLSMAGIPPLNGFISKEMMLEEAAHTVWMGQTWVFPVLATLGALLSVAYSLRYVFKVYFGPKRDDYPAKPHDPGVGLWG
;
A
#
# COMPACT_ATOMS: atom_id res chain seq x y z
N HIS A 1 -12.88 17.88 14.91
CA HIS A 1 -14.30 17.61 15.23
C HIS A 1 -15.24 17.66 14.02
N LEU A 2 -14.70 17.62 12.78
CA LEU A 2 -15.49 17.57 11.55
C LEU A 2 -16.31 16.26 11.46
N PRO A 3 -17.55 16.30 10.94
CA PRO A 3 -18.37 15.10 10.77
C PRO A 3 -17.68 14.00 9.95
N GLU A 4 -16.98 14.38 8.88
CA GLU A 4 -16.21 13.46 8.02
C GLU A 4 -15.09 12.76 8.80
N GLY A 5 -14.37 13.50 9.66
CA GLY A 5 -13.33 12.93 10.50
C GLY A 5 -13.89 11.92 11.51
N ARG A 6 -15.06 12.18 12.07
CA ARG A 6 -15.73 11.25 13.00
C ARG A 6 -16.17 9.97 12.27
N GLN A 7 -16.72 10.10 11.09
CA GLN A 7 -17.14 8.95 10.28
C GLN A 7 -15.93 8.09 9.90
N GLY A 8 -14.86 8.70 9.42
CA GLY A 8 -13.62 7.99 9.08
C GLY A 8 -13.01 7.27 10.29
N ALA A 9 -12.99 7.93 11.45
CA ALA A 9 -12.47 7.35 12.68
C ALA A 9 -13.30 6.15 13.16
N ARG A 10 -14.63 6.25 13.12
CA ARG A 10 -15.53 5.14 13.48
C ARG A 10 -15.35 3.96 12.53
N MET A 11 -15.29 4.22 11.24
CA MET A 11 -15.10 3.18 10.22
C MET A 11 -13.75 2.47 10.42
N ALA A 12 -12.66 3.22 10.58
CA ALA A 12 -11.35 2.66 10.84
C ALA A 12 -11.33 1.82 12.13
N LEU A 13 -11.89 2.33 13.21
CA LEU A 13 -11.95 1.62 14.49
C LEU A 13 -12.75 0.32 14.38
N THR A 14 -13.92 0.38 13.75
CA THR A 14 -14.78 -0.80 13.64
C THR A 14 -14.12 -1.90 12.80
N ILE A 15 -13.61 -1.56 11.62
CA ILE A 15 -13.05 -2.55 10.70
C ILE A 15 -11.72 -3.08 11.22
N THR A 16 -10.79 -2.22 11.60
CA THR A 16 -9.48 -2.65 12.08
C THR A 16 -9.55 -3.29 13.47
N GLY A 17 -10.49 -2.88 14.30
CA GLY A 17 -10.75 -3.50 15.60
C GLY A 17 -11.30 -4.91 15.46
N ALA A 18 -12.30 -5.11 14.62
CA ALA A 18 -12.83 -6.43 14.32
C ALA A 18 -11.74 -7.36 13.72
N GLY A 19 -10.93 -6.81 12.79
CA GLY A 19 -9.81 -7.53 12.23
C GLY A 19 -8.74 -7.88 13.27
N GLY A 20 -8.48 -7.00 14.23
CA GLY A 20 -7.56 -7.27 15.34
C GLY A 20 -8.02 -8.41 16.24
N LEU A 21 -9.31 -8.49 16.54
CA LEU A 21 -9.89 -9.59 17.28
C LEU A 21 -9.78 -10.92 16.51
N SER A 22 -10.04 -10.89 15.21
CA SER A 22 -9.84 -12.03 14.33
C SER A 22 -8.38 -12.51 14.33
N LEU A 23 -7.43 -11.60 14.27
CA LEU A 23 -5.99 -11.90 14.32
C LEU A 23 -5.62 -12.58 15.64
N ILE A 24 -6.09 -12.05 16.76
CA ILE A 24 -5.85 -12.64 18.08
C ILE A 24 -6.39 -14.07 18.15
N GLY A 25 -7.62 -14.29 17.67
CA GLY A 25 -8.21 -15.63 17.62
C GLY A 25 -7.37 -16.62 16.81
N GLY A 26 -6.87 -16.21 15.64
CA GLY A 26 -6.00 -17.04 14.82
C GLY A 26 -4.65 -17.35 15.49
N LEU A 27 -4.03 -16.36 16.12
CA LEU A 27 -2.78 -16.53 16.87
C LEU A 27 -2.96 -17.45 18.08
N MET A 28 -4.09 -17.40 18.76
CA MET A 28 -4.43 -18.33 19.84
C MET A 28 -4.50 -19.76 19.36
N ILE A 29 -5.08 -20.01 18.19
CA ILE A 29 -5.11 -21.33 17.58
C ILE A 29 -3.69 -21.80 17.25
N LEU A 30 -2.84 -20.96 16.66
CA LEU A 30 -1.45 -21.31 16.39
C LEU A 30 -0.68 -21.65 17.66
N GLY A 31 -0.85 -20.86 18.71
CA GLY A 31 -0.23 -21.12 20.01
C GLY A 31 -0.69 -22.43 20.65
N ASN A 32 -1.96 -22.77 20.49
CA ASN A 32 -2.50 -24.02 20.98
C ASN A 32 -1.91 -25.22 20.22
N ILE A 33 -1.77 -25.15 18.91
CA ILE A 33 -1.16 -26.21 18.09
C ILE A 33 0.33 -26.36 18.44
N ALA A 34 1.05 -25.25 18.57
CA ALA A 34 2.48 -25.25 18.88
C ALA A 34 2.80 -25.60 20.34
N GLY A 35 1.82 -25.52 21.21
CA GLY A 35 2.00 -25.72 22.65
C GLY A 35 2.66 -24.56 23.39
N SER A 36 2.82 -23.40 22.74
CA SER A 36 3.39 -22.18 23.31
C SER A 36 2.90 -20.95 22.54
N TYR A 37 2.75 -19.83 23.24
CA TYR A 37 2.49 -18.54 22.63
C TYR A 37 3.76 -17.73 22.33
N ASP A 38 4.92 -18.29 22.61
CA ASP A 38 6.19 -17.72 22.17
C ASP A 38 6.31 -17.84 20.65
N LEU A 39 6.46 -16.70 19.99
CA LEU A 39 6.55 -16.63 18.53
C LEU A 39 7.71 -17.48 18.00
N THR A 40 8.83 -17.51 18.71
CA THR A 40 10.00 -18.33 18.33
C THR A 40 9.65 -19.81 18.25
N VAL A 41 8.87 -20.30 19.22
CA VAL A 41 8.39 -21.69 19.23
C VAL A 41 7.38 -21.94 18.13
N ILE A 42 6.45 -21.01 17.91
CA ILE A 42 5.44 -21.12 16.84
C ILE A 42 6.12 -21.22 15.48
N LEU A 43 7.12 -20.39 15.22
CA LEU A 43 7.85 -20.39 13.94
C LEU A 43 8.65 -21.67 13.68
N GLN A 44 8.96 -22.45 14.70
CA GLN A 44 9.65 -23.74 14.58
C GLN A 44 8.70 -24.91 14.33
N ASN A 45 7.39 -24.72 14.45
CA ASN A 45 6.37 -25.76 14.36
C ASN A 45 5.59 -25.75 13.04
N ARG A 46 6.22 -25.42 11.95
CA ARG A 46 5.60 -25.32 10.62
C ARG A 46 4.85 -26.60 10.24
N GLU A 47 5.49 -27.75 10.37
CA GLU A 47 4.90 -29.02 9.94
C GLU A 47 3.66 -29.38 10.77
N ALA A 48 3.71 -29.22 12.08
CA ALA A 48 2.59 -29.47 12.97
C ALA A 48 1.41 -28.52 12.68
N ILE A 49 1.69 -27.26 12.44
CA ILE A 49 0.67 -26.25 12.14
C ILE A 49 0.01 -26.54 10.79
N GLN A 50 0.78 -26.79 9.75
CA GLN A 50 0.23 -27.05 8.41
C GLN A 50 -0.48 -28.39 8.30
N ALA A 51 -0.11 -29.37 9.09
CA ALA A 51 -0.77 -30.67 9.15
C ALA A 51 -2.03 -30.69 10.03
N SER A 52 -2.24 -29.66 10.86
CA SER A 52 -3.39 -29.58 11.76
C SER A 52 -4.68 -29.31 10.98
N PRO A 53 -5.82 -29.95 11.36
CA PRO A 53 -7.12 -29.60 10.79
C PRO A 53 -7.57 -28.19 11.15
N LEU A 54 -6.95 -27.57 12.17
CA LEU A 54 -7.21 -26.17 12.56
C LEU A 54 -6.38 -25.14 11.74
N TYR A 55 -5.52 -25.59 10.82
CA TYR A 55 -4.70 -24.68 10.00
C TYR A 55 -5.56 -23.71 9.20
N LEU A 56 -6.55 -24.20 8.48
CA LEU A 56 -7.41 -23.34 7.65
C LEU A 56 -8.23 -22.34 8.48
N PRO A 57 -8.90 -22.73 9.58
CA PRO A 57 -9.54 -21.75 10.46
C PRO A 57 -8.58 -20.71 11.02
N ALA A 58 -7.40 -21.12 11.47
CA ALA A 58 -6.37 -20.20 11.97
C ALA A 58 -5.90 -19.24 10.88
N LEU A 59 -5.63 -19.75 9.68
CA LEU A 59 -5.23 -18.97 8.53
C LEU A 59 -6.28 -17.90 8.17
N LEU A 60 -7.54 -18.28 8.07
CA LEU A 60 -8.64 -17.37 7.75
C LEU A 60 -8.79 -16.25 8.79
N LEU A 61 -8.67 -16.57 10.07
CA LEU A 61 -8.73 -15.58 11.15
C LEU A 61 -7.55 -14.61 11.11
N ILE A 62 -6.35 -15.11 10.88
CA ILE A 62 -5.14 -14.29 10.77
C ILE A 62 -5.23 -13.39 9.53
N LEU A 63 -5.65 -13.92 8.38
CA LEU A 63 -5.81 -13.16 7.16
C LEU A 63 -6.90 -12.10 7.29
N GLY A 64 -7.99 -12.37 7.99
CA GLY A 64 -9.01 -11.37 8.31
C GLY A 64 -8.40 -10.15 9.02
N GLY A 65 -7.54 -10.38 9.99
CA GLY A 65 -6.81 -9.32 10.69
C GLY A 65 -5.82 -8.59 9.79
N CYS A 66 -5.01 -9.32 9.05
CA CYS A 66 -4.02 -8.74 8.16
C CYS A 66 -4.66 -7.91 7.04
N PHE A 67 -5.71 -8.40 6.42
CA PHE A 67 -6.38 -7.74 5.31
C PHE A 67 -7.14 -6.48 5.74
N THR A 68 -7.72 -6.46 6.91
CA THR A 68 -8.34 -5.24 7.45
C THR A 68 -7.30 -4.18 7.78
N LYS A 69 -6.18 -4.54 8.39
CA LYS A 69 -5.10 -3.61 8.72
C LYS A 69 -4.43 -3.02 7.49
N SER A 70 -4.20 -3.85 6.48
CA SER A 70 -3.55 -3.43 5.23
C SER A 70 -4.54 -3.08 4.11
N ALA A 71 -5.80 -2.83 4.44
CA ALA A 71 -6.83 -2.37 3.52
C ALA A 71 -6.92 -3.21 2.23
N GLN A 72 -6.85 -4.53 2.36
CA GLN A 72 -7.01 -5.43 1.22
C GLN A 72 -8.49 -5.63 0.89
N PHE A 73 -8.78 -5.83 -0.40
CA PHE A 73 -10.16 -6.09 -0.83
C PHE A 73 -10.76 -7.29 -0.08
N PRO A 74 -11.99 -7.23 0.39
CA PRO A 74 -12.99 -6.15 0.28
C PRO A 74 -12.96 -5.10 1.42
N PHE A 75 -11.94 -5.10 2.27
CA PHE A 75 -11.82 -4.26 3.47
C PHE A 75 -11.06 -2.94 3.23
N HIS A 76 -10.90 -2.54 1.98
CA HIS A 76 -10.08 -1.37 1.60
C HIS A 76 -10.75 -0.01 1.83
N PHE A 77 -12.06 0.01 1.98
CA PHE A 77 -12.87 1.24 1.94
C PHE A 77 -12.66 2.20 3.12
N TRP A 78 -12.13 1.73 4.24
CA TRP A 78 -11.90 2.58 5.40
C TRP A 78 -10.72 3.54 5.19
N LEU A 79 -9.71 3.15 4.41
CA LEU A 79 -8.46 3.88 4.29
C LEU A 79 -8.62 5.25 3.62
N PRO A 80 -9.35 5.40 2.50
CA PRO A 80 -9.60 6.71 1.90
C PRO A 80 -10.37 7.67 2.81
N HIS A 81 -11.24 7.16 3.66
CA HIS A 81 -11.97 7.99 4.65
C HIS A 81 -11.08 8.53 5.77
N ALA A 82 -9.90 7.94 5.97
CA ALA A 82 -8.91 8.45 6.92
C ALA A 82 -8.16 9.71 6.41
N MET A 83 -8.41 10.13 5.17
CA MET A 83 -7.78 11.31 4.55
C MET A 83 -8.28 12.64 5.11
N ALA A 84 -9.29 12.65 5.96
CA ALA A 84 -9.71 13.83 6.72
C ALA A 84 -8.68 14.25 7.79
N ALA A 85 -7.71 13.40 8.12
CA ALA A 85 -6.64 13.71 9.06
C ALA A 85 -5.64 14.74 8.49
N PRO A 86 -4.93 15.49 9.35
CA PRO A 86 -3.85 16.38 8.90
C PRO A 86 -2.77 15.62 8.11
N THR A 87 -2.13 16.32 7.16
CA THR A 87 -1.18 15.69 6.23
C THR A 87 -0.01 14.97 6.89
N PRO A 88 0.65 15.49 7.94
CA PRO A 88 1.72 14.75 8.61
C PRO A 88 1.24 13.41 9.18
N VAL A 89 0.03 13.39 9.74
CA VAL A 89 -0.60 12.15 10.24
C VAL A 89 -0.88 11.18 9.09
N SER A 90 -1.39 11.69 7.96
CA SER A 90 -1.62 10.87 6.77
C SER A 90 -0.33 10.30 6.22
N ALA A 91 0.75 11.08 6.16
CA ALA A 91 2.05 10.62 5.71
C ALA A 91 2.56 9.46 6.59
N TYR A 92 2.50 9.62 7.89
CA TYR A 92 2.89 8.60 8.85
C TYR A 92 2.05 7.33 8.71
N LEU A 93 0.73 7.48 8.64
CA LEU A 93 -0.22 6.39 8.51
C LEU A 93 0.02 5.54 7.25
N HIS A 94 0.23 6.20 6.10
CA HIS A 94 0.28 5.56 4.80
C HIS A 94 1.68 5.12 4.35
N SER A 95 2.74 5.67 4.94
CA SER A 95 4.09 5.34 4.50
C SER A 95 4.73 4.21 5.28
N ALA A 96 4.77 4.30 6.61
CA ALA A 96 5.66 3.48 7.42
C ALA A 96 4.97 2.62 8.48
N THR A 97 3.71 2.91 8.86
CA THR A 97 3.21 2.36 10.12
C THR A 97 1.94 1.52 10.00
N MET A 98 0.79 2.11 10.24
CA MET A 98 -0.46 1.39 10.53
C MET A 98 -0.89 0.47 9.39
N VAL A 99 -0.84 0.97 8.16
CA VAL A 99 -1.28 0.18 6.99
C VAL A 99 -0.35 -0.98 6.66
N LYS A 100 0.89 -0.93 7.12
CA LYS A 100 1.86 -2.01 6.93
C LYS A 100 1.82 -3.07 8.01
N ALA A 101 1.04 -2.87 9.07
CA ALA A 101 0.92 -3.85 10.15
C ALA A 101 0.43 -5.20 9.63
N GLY A 102 -0.53 -5.22 8.72
CA GLY A 102 -1.03 -6.46 8.11
C GLY A 102 0.02 -7.16 7.25
N VAL A 103 0.68 -6.44 6.35
CA VAL A 103 1.74 -7.03 5.52
C VAL A 103 2.96 -7.43 6.34
N PHE A 104 3.26 -6.69 7.42
CA PHE A 104 4.29 -7.09 8.38
C PHE A 104 3.97 -8.45 9.02
N MET A 105 2.72 -8.65 9.45
CA MET A 105 2.28 -9.93 10.01
C MET A 105 2.35 -11.05 8.97
N LEU A 106 2.00 -10.79 7.72
CA LEU A 106 2.16 -11.76 6.64
C LEU A 106 3.63 -12.18 6.49
N ALA A 107 4.54 -11.21 6.52
CA ALA A 107 5.97 -11.48 6.45
C ALA A 107 6.48 -12.25 7.68
N ARG A 108 6.02 -11.87 8.86
CA ARG A 108 6.46 -12.47 10.13
C ARG A 108 5.96 -13.90 10.31
N LEU A 109 4.76 -14.20 9.86
CA LEU A 109 4.18 -15.55 9.92
C LEU A 109 4.41 -16.37 8.64
N TRP A 110 5.05 -15.78 7.65
CA TRP A 110 5.37 -16.44 6.40
C TRP A 110 6.07 -17.80 6.57
N PRO A 111 7.06 -17.96 7.49
CA PRO A 111 7.74 -19.25 7.66
C PRO A 111 6.84 -20.40 8.06
N VAL A 112 5.73 -20.15 8.75
CA VAL A 112 4.81 -21.19 9.22
C VAL A 112 3.53 -21.30 8.40
N LEU A 113 3.08 -20.23 7.77
CA LEU A 113 1.79 -20.21 7.06
C LEU A 113 1.93 -20.36 5.55
N ALA A 114 3.01 -19.86 4.96
CA ALA A 114 3.21 -19.85 3.52
C ALA A 114 3.58 -21.22 2.95
N GLY A 115 3.39 -21.36 1.63
CA GLY A 115 3.76 -22.57 0.89
C GLY A 115 2.63 -23.59 0.74
N THR A 116 1.44 -23.30 1.26
CA THR A 116 0.25 -24.12 1.03
C THR A 116 -0.60 -23.59 -0.12
N ASP A 117 -1.44 -24.43 -0.72
CA ASP A 117 -2.37 -23.99 -1.77
C ASP A 117 -3.37 -22.96 -1.23
N ALA A 118 -3.84 -23.12 -0.01
CA ALA A 118 -4.75 -22.17 0.63
C ALA A 118 -4.10 -20.80 0.81
N TRP A 119 -2.88 -20.74 1.30
CA TRP A 119 -2.12 -19.50 1.41
C TRP A 119 -1.96 -18.81 0.07
N PHE A 120 -1.46 -19.52 -0.92
CA PHE A 120 -1.25 -18.97 -2.27
C PHE A 120 -2.56 -18.45 -2.86
N LEU A 121 -3.60 -19.28 -2.88
CA LEU A 121 -4.86 -18.91 -3.51
C LEU A 121 -5.51 -17.69 -2.84
N ILE A 122 -5.52 -17.62 -1.53
CA ILE A 122 -6.18 -16.52 -0.81
C ILE A 122 -5.30 -15.27 -0.82
N VAL A 123 -4.05 -15.39 -0.40
CA VAL A 123 -3.18 -14.21 -0.20
C VAL A 123 -2.72 -13.61 -1.52
N ALA A 124 -2.20 -14.42 -2.42
CA ALA A 124 -1.70 -13.92 -3.71
C ALA A 124 -2.84 -13.36 -4.58
N SER A 125 -3.98 -14.04 -4.63
CA SER A 125 -5.13 -13.58 -5.40
C SER A 125 -5.73 -12.29 -4.83
N THR A 126 -5.87 -12.20 -3.53
CA THR A 126 -6.38 -10.98 -2.87
C THR A 126 -5.44 -9.79 -3.12
N GLY A 127 -4.13 -9.99 -3.00
CA GLY A 127 -3.15 -8.95 -3.26
C GLY A 127 -3.19 -8.47 -4.71
N LEU A 128 -3.28 -9.38 -5.66
CA LEU A 128 -3.37 -9.05 -7.09
C LEU A 128 -4.64 -8.26 -7.42
N ILE A 129 -5.78 -8.71 -6.95
CA ILE A 129 -7.08 -8.03 -7.14
C ILE A 129 -7.04 -6.64 -6.51
N THR A 130 -6.55 -6.51 -5.30
CA THR A 130 -6.44 -5.23 -4.59
C THR A 130 -5.54 -4.26 -5.34
N MET A 131 -4.39 -4.73 -5.82
CA MET A 131 -3.45 -3.91 -6.60
C MET A 131 -4.14 -3.30 -7.83
N ILE A 132 -4.87 -4.09 -8.59
CA ILE A 132 -5.51 -3.63 -9.83
C ILE A 132 -6.68 -2.70 -9.54
N ILE A 133 -7.59 -3.08 -8.66
CA ILE A 133 -8.78 -2.28 -8.34
C ILE A 133 -8.37 -0.92 -7.78
N ALA A 134 -7.45 -0.90 -6.82
CA ALA A 134 -7.01 0.34 -6.21
C ALA A 134 -6.25 1.24 -7.19
N ALA A 135 -5.44 0.67 -8.07
CA ALA A 135 -4.75 1.42 -9.12
C ALA A 135 -5.73 2.04 -10.13
N CYS A 136 -6.76 1.32 -10.52
CA CYS A 136 -7.82 1.85 -11.37
C CYS A 136 -8.53 3.03 -10.71
N ILE A 137 -8.88 2.91 -9.44
CA ILE A 137 -9.55 3.98 -8.70
C ILE A 137 -8.62 5.19 -8.55
N ALA A 138 -7.34 4.97 -8.21
CA ALA A 138 -6.36 6.03 -8.07
C ALA A 138 -6.21 6.86 -9.34
N LEU A 139 -6.24 6.21 -10.51
CA LEU A 139 -6.09 6.88 -11.80
C LEU A 139 -7.17 7.94 -12.06
N PHE A 140 -8.38 7.74 -11.52
CA PHE A 140 -9.51 8.65 -11.72
C PHE A 140 -9.78 9.60 -10.56
N LYS A 141 -8.96 9.56 -9.49
CA LYS A 141 -9.12 10.49 -8.36
C LYS A 141 -8.57 11.87 -8.71
N ASP A 142 -9.35 12.88 -8.39
CA ASP A 142 -8.98 14.29 -8.59
C ASP A 142 -8.39 14.95 -7.35
N ASP A 143 -8.64 14.40 -6.17
CA ASP A 143 -8.00 14.83 -4.92
C ASP A 143 -6.63 14.19 -4.74
N LEU A 144 -5.59 15.00 -4.51
CA LEU A 144 -4.21 14.50 -4.38
C LEU A 144 -4.06 13.47 -3.26
N LYS A 145 -4.62 13.74 -2.10
CA LYS A 145 -4.57 12.79 -0.98
C LYS A 145 -5.37 11.52 -1.28
N GLY A 146 -6.50 11.65 -1.97
CA GLY A 146 -7.29 10.52 -2.42
C GLY A 146 -6.54 9.64 -3.42
N LEU A 147 -5.86 10.24 -4.38
CA LEU A 147 -5.01 9.52 -5.32
C LEU A 147 -3.91 8.76 -4.59
N LEU A 148 -3.21 9.41 -3.67
CA LEU A 148 -2.15 8.78 -2.89
C LEU A 148 -2.68 7.68 -1.98
N ALA A 149 -3.86 7.84 -1.38
CA ALA A 149 -4.50 6.83 -0.55
C ALA A 149 -4.77 5.54 -1.34
N TYR A 150 -5.41 5.65 -2.50
CA TYR A 150 -5.65 4.49 -3.35
C TYR A 150 -4.38 3.91 -3.94
N SER A 151 -3.37 4.72 -4.25
CA SER A 151 -2.06 4.22 -4.63
C SER A 151 -1.40 3.43 -3.51
N THR A 152 -1.59 3.82 -2.25
CA THR A 152 -1.12 3.07 -1.08
C THR A 152 -1.82 1.72 -1.00
N VAL A 153 -3.13 1.67 -1.16
CA VAL A 153 -3.88 0.40 -1.21
C VAL A 153 -3.37 -0.51 -2.31
N SER A 154 -3.08 0.05 -3.49
CA SER A 154 -2.50 -0.70 -4.62
C SER A 154 -1.13 -1.28 -4.29
N HIS A 155 -0.22 -0.51 -3.68
CA HIS A 155 1.09 -0.99 -3.26
C HIS A 155 1.01 -2.01 -2.13
N LEU A 156 0.05 -1.89 -1.22
CA LEU A 156 -0.20 -2.91 -0.20
C LEU A 156 -0.70 -4.22 -0.83
N GLY A 157 -1.52 -4.13 -1.89
CA GLY A 157 -1.90 -5.28 -2.70
C GLY A 157 -0.70 -5.94 -3.39
N PHE A 158 0.20 -5.14 -3.93
CA PHE A 158 1.49 -5.58 -4.49
C PHE A 158 2.30 -6.39 -3.45
N LEU A 159 2.43 -5.89 -2.24
CA LEU A 159 3.14 -6.57 -1.16
C LEU A 159 2.44 -7.87 -0.73
N THR A 160 1.13 -7.82 -0.57
CA THR A 160 0.32 -8.98 -0.21
C THR A 160 0.45 -10.08 -1.26
N MET A 161 0.41 -9.74 -2.53
CA MET A 161 0.63 -10.68 -3.63
C MET A 161 2.01 -11.35 -3.54
N LEU A 162 3.07 -10.57 -3.31
CA LEU A 162 4.44 -11.11 -3.19
C LEU A 162 4.57 -12.11 -2.04
N PHE A 163 4.05 -11.77 -0.87
CA PHE A 163 4.06 -12.72 0.25
C PHE A 163 3.17 -13.95 -0.02
N GLY A 164 2.11 -13.78 -0.78
CA GLY A 164 1.21 -14.85 -1.19
C GLY A 164 1.84 -15.84 -2.17
N ILE A 165 2.74 -15.40 -3.06
CA ILE A 165 3.45 -16.26 -4.01
C ILE A 165 4.20 -17.37 -3.27
N GLY A 166 4.72 -17.09 -2.09
CA GLY A 166 5.26 -18.13 -1.20
C GLY A 166 6.67 -18.59 -1.53
N THR A 167 7.35 -17.98 -2.51
CA THR A 167 8.76 -18.23 -2.78
C THR A 167 9.65 -17.35 -1.89
N PRO A 168 10.85 -17.81 -1.47
CA PRO A 168 11.76 -17.00 -0.67
C PRO A 168 12.15 -15.69 -1.39
N MET A 169 12.35 -15.73 -2.69
CA MET A 169 12.69 -14.55 -3.48
C MET A 169 11.54 -13.54 -3.50
N ALA A 170 10.29 -13.98 -3.67
CA ALA A 170 9.13 -13.10 -3.61
C ALA A 170 8.97 -12.44 -2.24
N ALA A 171 9.21 -13.18 -1.15
CA ALA A 171 9.21 -12.62 0.19
C ALA A 171 10.31 -11.57 0.39
N LEU A 172 11.51 -11.82 -0.12
CA LEU A 172 12.63 -10.85 -0.10
C LEU A 172 12.27 -9.57 -0.84
N VAL A 173 11.68 -9.70 -2.04
CA VAL A 173 11.22 -8.55 -2.83
C VAL A 173 10.14 -7.77 -2.08
N GLY A 174 9.23 -8.47 -1.40
CA GLY A 174 8.22 -7.85 -0.55
C GLY A 174 8.81 -6.99 0.55
N VAL A 175 9.77 -7.52 1.31
CA VAL A 175 10.46 -6.77 2.37
C VAL A 175 11.21 -5.56 1.79
N PHE A 176 11.90 -5.75 0.68
CA PHE A 176 12.61 -4.67 0.00
C PHE A 176 11.65 -3.55 -0.45
N HIS A 177 10.52 -3.92 -1.02
CA HIS A 177 9.51 -2.94 -1.45
C HIS A 177 8.85 -2.20 -0.28
N ILE A 178 8.72 -2.82 0.89
CA ILE A 178 8.23 -2.12 2.09
C ILE A 178 9.11 -0.89 2.38
N ILE A 179 10.42 -1.06 2.33
CA ILE A 179 11.37 0.02 2.57
C ILE A 179 11.26 1.09 1.48
N ASN A 180 11.25 0.68 0.22
CA ASN A 180 11.13 1.60 -0.92
C ASN A 180 9.83 2.40 -0.87
N HIS A 181 8.71 1.73 -0.61
CA HIS A 181 7.40 2.35 -0.51
C HIS A 181 7.32 3.37 0.64
N ALA A 182 7.89 3.05 1.81
CA ALA A 182 7.94 3.99 2.93
C ALA A 182 8.60 5.31 2.51
N THR A 183 9.71 5.22 1.79
CA THR A 183 10.50 6.38 1.38
C THR A 183 9.74 7.29 0.42
N PHE A 184 9.30 6.76 -0.72
CA PHE A 184 8.67 7.62 -1.73
C PHE A 184 7.24 8.05 -1.34
N LYS A 185 6.51 7.23 -0.61
CA LYS A 185 5.14 7.56 -0.22
C LYS A 185 5.09 8.66 0.85
N ALA A 186 6.00 8.63 1.82
CA ALA A 186 6.12 9.72 2.79
C ALA A 186 6.42 11.05 2.07
N ALA A 187 7.37 11.05 1.15
CA ALA A 187 7.72 12.23 0.37
C ALA A 187 6.51 12.76 -0.43
N LEU A 188 5.74 11.88 -1.07
CA LEU A 188 4.57 12.28 -1.86
C LEU A 188 3.42 12.82 -1.00
N PHE A 189 3.15 12.22 0.16
CA PHE A 189 2.14 12.76 1.08
C PHE A 189 2.52 14.12 1.63
N MET A 190 3.78 14.30 2.01
CA MET A 190 4.27 15.61 2.45
C MET A 190 4.20 16.64 1.32
N ASN A 191 4.52 16.23 0.09
CA ASN A 191 4.37 17.08 -1.09
C ASN A 191 2.92 17.48 -1.32
N ALA A 192 1.97 16.56 -1.22
CA ALA A 192 0.55 16.88 -1.35
C ALA A 192 0.10 17.88 -0.27
N GLY A 193 0.62 17.76 0.94
CA GLY A 193 0.38 18.72 2.02
C GLY A 193 0.95 20.10 1.74
N ILE A 194 2.15 20.16 1.20
CA ILE A 194 2.79 21.43 0.78
C ILE A 194 1.95 22.09 -0.32
N VAL A 195 1.52 21.36 -1.33
CA VAL A 195 0.67 21.89 -2.41
C VAL A 195 -0.66 22.39 -1.85
N ASP A 196 -1.31 21.64 -0.98
CA ASP A 196 -2.58 22.06 -0.37
C ASP A 196 -2.44 23.35 0.45
N HIS A 197 -1.35 23.46 1.20
CA HIS A 197 -1.08 24.66 2.01
C HIS A 197 -0.70 25.88 1.15
N GLU A 198 0.24 25.71 0.21
CA GLU A 198 0.83 26.85 -0.52
C GLU A 198 -0.01 27.26 -1.74
N ALA A 199 -0.64 26.34 -2.44
CA ALA A 199 -1.55 26.63 -3.54
C ALA A 199 -3.01 26.83 -3.09
N GLY A 200 -3.34 26.42 -1.87
CA GLY A 200 -4.67 26.56 -1.29
C GLY A 200 -5.69 25.51 -1.74
N THR A 201 -5.27 24.51 -2.51
CA THR A 201 -6.13 23.41 -2.95
C THR A 201 -5.31 22.17 -3.23
N ARG A 202 -5.93 21.00 -3.07
CA ARG A 202 -5.39 19.71 -3.50
C ARG A 202 -6.18 19.06 -4.64
N ASP A 203 -7.08 19.82 -5.26
CA ASP A 203 -7.84 19.37 -6.42
C ASP A 203 -6.97 19.51 -7.69
N ILE A 204 -6.66 18.37 -8.32
CA ILE A 204 -5.83 18.31 -9.54
C ILE A 204 -6.39 19.19 -10.65
N LYS A 205 -7.72 19.30 -10.76
CA LYS A 205 -8.38 20.10 -11.79
C LYS A 205 -8.11 21.61 -11.67
N ARG A 206 -7.75 22.05 -10.47
CA ARG A 206 -7.45 23.45 -10.16
C ARG A 206 -5.95 23.74 -10.09
N LEU A 207 -5.11 22.73 -10.31
CA LEU A 207 -3.65 22.81 -10.27
C LEU A 207 -3.06 22.70 -11.68
N GLY A 208 -1.81 23.02 -11.81
CA GLY A 208 -1.04 22.95 -13.03
C GLY A 208 0.06 24.01 -13.05
N GLY A 209 1.16 23.73 -13.74
CA GLY A 209 2.25 24.68 -13.92
C GLY A 209 2.99 25.11 -12.65
N LEU A 210 2.90 24.35 -11.55
CA LEU A 210 3.50 24.73 -10.27
C LEU A 210 5.02 24.61 -10.23
N PHE A 211 5.64 23.91 -11.17
CA PHE A 211 7.10 23.68 -11.12
C PHE A 211 7.90 24.99 -11.11
N SER A 212 7.49 25.97 -11.89
CA SER A 212 8.16 27.28 -11.94
C SER A 212 7.93 28.14 -10.69
N LEU A 213 6.83 27.89 -9.97
CA LEU A 213 6.47 28.62 -8.75
C LEU A 213 6.99 27.92 -7.49
N MET A 214 7.15 26.60 -7.56
CA MET A 214 7.57 25.73 -6.45
C MET A 214 8.64 24.74 -6.95
N PRO A 215 9.82 25.20 -7.38
CA PRO A 215 10.80 24.33 -8.03
C PRO A 215 11.38 23.27 -7.10
N ILE A 216 11.58 23.54 -5.82
CA ILE A 216 12.12 22.58 -4.87
C ILE A 216 11.08 21.49 -4.58
N ALA A 217 9.86 21.87 -4.24
CA ALA A 217 8.77 20.93 -4.03
C ALA A 217 8.50 20.09 -5.29
N GLY A 218 8.54 20.74 -6.47
CA GLY A 218 8.39 20.08 -7.75
C GLY A 218 9.48 19.05 -8.05
N THR A 219 10.73 19.37 -7.76
CA THR A 219 11.86 18.44 -7.94
C THR A 219 11.70 17.21 -7.04
N LEU A 220 11.37 17.39 -5.77
CA LEU A 220 11.14 16.30 -4.84
C LEU A 220 9.94 15.44 -5.27
N ALA A 221 8.86 16.06 -5.74
CA ALA A 221 7.69 15.34 -6.24
C ALA A 221 8.00 14.53 -7.51
N VAL A 222 8.79 15.06 -8.42
CA VAL A 222 9.23 14.34 -9.63
C VAL A 222 10.03 13.11 -9.25
N ILE A 223 11.01 13.24 -8.38
CA ILE A 223 11.84 12.12 -7.93
C ILE A 223 10.99 11.04 -7.25
N ALA A 224 10.17 11.43 -6.28
CA ALA A 224 9.32 10.48 -5.55
C ALA A 224 8.24 9.86 -6.46
N GLY A 225 7.63 10.63 -7.34
CA GLY A 225 6.63 10.15 -8.29
C GLY A 225 7.20 9.19 -9.31
N LEU A 226 8.39 9.44 -9.82
CA LEU A 226 9.09 8.52 -10.73
C LEU A 226 9.51 7.24 -10.01
N SER A 227 9.90 7.31 -8.74
CA SER A 227 10.17 6.13 -7.92
C SER A 227 8.89 5.30 -7.72
N MET A 228 7.77 5.94 -7.43
CA MET A 228 6.46 5.27 -7.33
C MET A 228 6.06 4.62 -8.66
N ALA A 229 6.33 5.26 -9.78
CA ALA A 229 6.07 4.72 -11.11
C ALA A 229 6.98 3.52 -11.46
N GLY A 230 8.11 3.39 -10.78
CA GLY A 230 9.08 2.33 -11.06
C GLY A 230 9.98 2.66 -12.24
N ILE A 231 10.45 3.90 -12.34
CA ILE A 231 11.32 4.37 -13.44
C ILE A 231 12.79 4.31 -12.99
N PRO A 232 13.70 3.73 -13.83
CA PRO A 232 15.13 3.73 -13.52
C PRO A 232 15.69 5.16 -13.45
N PRO A 233 16.71 5.43 -12.64
CA PRO A 233 17.49 4.54 -11.78
C PRO A 233 16.99 4.48 -10.32
N LEU A 234 15.73 4.85 -10.06
CA LEU A 234 15.20 4.98 -8.71
C LEU A 234 14.87 3.63 -8.06
N ASN A 235 14.80 3.62 -6.74
CA ASN A 235 14.64 2.38 -5.96
C ASN A 235 13.33 1.63 -6.25
N GLY A 236 12.25 2.33 -6.56
CA GLY A 236 10.97 1.72 -6.95
C GLY A 236 11.04 0.88 -8.22
N PHE A 237 11.96 1.21 -9.13
CA PHE A 237 12.20 0.39 -10.33
C PHE A 237 12.70 -1.01 -9.99
N ILE A 238 13.66 -1.11 -9.08
CA ILE A 238 14.28 -2.39 -8.73
C ILE A 238 13.25 -3.36 -8.14
N SER A 239 12.46 -2.91 -7.17
CA SER A 239 11.43 -3.75 -6.55
C SER A 239 10.32 -4.11 -7.53
N LYS A 240 9.93 -3.21 -8.41
CA LYS A 240 8.88 -3.45 -9.41
C LYS A 240 9.33 -4.44 -10.49
N GLU A 241 10.55 -4.32 -10.96
CA GLU A 241 11.16 -5.27 -11.90
C GLU A 241 11.23 -6.68 -11.29
N MET A 242 11.73 -6.80 -10.07
CA MET A 242 11.79 -8.07 -9.35
C MET A 242 10.40 -8.67 -9.13
N MET A 243 9.39 -7.86 -8.84
CA MET A 243 8.00 -8.32 -8.74
C MET A 243 7.50 -8.90 -10.06
N LEU A 244 7.74 -8.21 -11.17
CA LEU A 244 7.31 -8.68 -12.48
C LEU A 244 8.01 -9.99 -12.86
N GLU A 245 9.27 -10.15 -12.52
CA GLU A 245 10.01 -11.40 -12.71
C GLU A 245 9.39 -12.54 -11.91
N GLU A 246 9.09 -12.35 -10.62
CA GLU A 246 8.44 -13.35 -9.80
C GLU A 246 7.02 -13.68 -10.29
N ALA A 247 6.25 -12.69 -10.72
CA ALA A 247 4.92 -12.89 -11.30
C ALA A 247 4.98 -13.67 -12.62
N ALA A 248 6.02 -13.48 -13.43
CA ALA A 248 6.20 -14.17 -14.70
C ALA A 248 6.31 -15.69 -14.54
N HIS A 249 6.82 -16.16 -13.40
CA HIS A 249 6.97 -17.58 -13.08
C HIS A 249 5.83 -18.15 -12.23
N THR A 250 4.80 -17.36 -11.94
CA THR A 250 3.71 -17.76 -11.07
C THR A 250 2.54 -18.31 -11.88
N VAL A 251 2.08 -19.52 -11.52
CA VAL A 251 0.95 -20.20 -12.14
C VAL A 251 -0.25 -20.13 -11.19
N TRP A 252 -1.41 -19.71 -11.70
CA TRP A 252 -2.65 -19.61 -10.94
C TRP A 252 -3.67 -20.61 -11.46
N MET A 253 -4.05 -21.57 -10.63
CA MET A 253 -5.03 -22.63 -10.98
C MET A 253 -4.76 -23.27 -12.36
N GLY A 254 -3.50 -23.57 -12.65
CA GLY A 254 -3.07 -24.12 -13.93
C GLY A 254 -2.93 -23.13 -15.07
N GLN A 255 -3.29 -21.87 -14.88
CA GLN A 255 -3.17 -20.81 -15.88
C GLN A 255 -1.84 -20.05 -15.70
N THR A 256 -1.01 -20.07 -16.76
CA THR A 256 0.32 -19.44 -16.75
C THR A 256 0.28 -17.95 -17.07
N TRP A 257 -0.81 -17.44 -17.59
CA TRP A 257 -0.94 -16.05 -18.04
C TRP A 257 -1.47 -15.07 -16.99
N VAL A 258 -2.20 -15.58 -15.98
CA VAL A 258 -2.97 -14.73 -15.04
C VAL A 258 -2.05 -13.76 -14.30
N PHE A 259 -1.03 -14.25 -13.61
CA PHE A 259 -0.12 -13.39 -12.85
C PHE A 259 0.74 -12.50 -13.74
N PRO A 260 1.39 -12.99 -14.80
CA PRO A 260 2.16 -12.12 -15.68
C PRO A 260 1.34 -10.98 -16.29
N VAL A 261 0.17 -11.27 -16.81
CA VAL A 261 -0.68 -10.27 -17.48
C VAL A 261 -1.24 -9.27 -16.47
N LEU A 262 -1.83 -9.75 -15.37
CA LEU A 262 -2.48 -8.88 -14.39
C LEU A 262 -1.47 -8.08 -13.56
N ALA A 263 -0.31 -8.64 -13.23
CA ALA A 263 0.76 -7.90 -12.57
C ALA A 263 1.33 -6.79 -13.48
N THR A 264 1.47 -7.07 -14.76
CA THR A 264 1.88 -6.07 -15.76
C THR A 264 0.84 -4.96 -15.88
N LEU A 265 -0.44 -5.31 -15.90
CA LEU A 265 -1.54 -4.32 -15.90
C LEU A 265 -1.48 -3.42 -14.66
N GLY A 266 -1.29 -3.99 -13.48
CA GLY A 266 -1.11 -3.23 -12.24
C GLY A 266 0.09 -2.30 -12.29
N ALA A 267 1.20 -2.76 -12.87
CA ALA A 267 2.40 -1.95 -13.08
C ALA A 267 2.14 -0.78 -14.03
N LEU A 268 1.44 -0.99 -15.15
CA LEU A 268 1.06 0.05 -16.10
C LEU A 268 0.15 1.10 -15.47
N LEU A 269 -0.85 0.68 -14.71
CA LEU A 269 -1.75 1.58 -14.01
C LEU A 269 -1.00 2.42 -12.96
N SER A 270 -0.02 1.84 -12.29
CA SER A 270 0.86 2.54 -11.35
C SER A 270 1.67 3.65 -12.04
N VAL A 271 2.22 3.38 -13.21
CA VAL A 271 2.89 4.41 -14.03
C VAL A 271 1.89 5.53 -14.38
N ALA A 272 0.70 5.17 -14.81
CA ALA A 272 -0.32 6.12 -15.24
C ALA A 272 -0.74 7.07 -14.10
N TYR A 273 -1.09 6.57 -12.91
CA TYR A 273 -1.50 7.47 -11.82
C TYR A 273 -0.32 8.27 -11.25
N SER A 274 0.89 7.71 -11.24
CA SER A 274 2.08 8.41 -10.76
C SER A 274 2.42 9.59 -11.68
N LEU A 275 2.41 9.38 -12.98
CA LEU A 275 2.65 10.44 -13.95
C LEU A 275 1.52 11.47 -13.95
N ARG A 276 0.28 11.04 -13.76
CA ARG A 276 -0.85 11.96 -13.62
C ARG A 276 -0.66 12.91 -12.44
N TYR A 277 -0.20 12.43 -11.29
CA TYR A 277 0.13 13.26 -10.15
C TYR A 277 1.18 14.32 -10.52
N VAL A 278 2.31 13.88 -11.05
CA VAL A 278 3.44 14.76 -11.34
C VAL A 278 3.09 15.78 -12.43
N PHE A 279 2.57 15.33 -13.56
CA PHE A 279 2.33 16.21 -14.71
C PHE A 279 1.16 17.17 -14.51
N LYS A 280 0.09 16.73 -13.87
CA LYS A 280 -1.08 17.58 -13.65
C LYS A 280 -0.85 18.64 -12.57
N VAL A 281 0.03 18.39 -11.61
CA VAL A 281 0.32 19.35 -10.54
C VAL A 281 1.42 20.33 -10.95
N TYR A 282 2.53 19.84 -11.47
CA TYR A 282 3.74 20.64 -11.66
C TYR A 282 3.99 21.10 -13.09
N PHE A 283 3.44 20.42 -14.08
CA PHE A 283 3.63 20.74 -15.47
C PHE A 283 2.32 21.22 -16.12
N GLY A 284 2.41 21.67 -17.35
CA GLY A 284 1.30 22.28 -18.06
C GLY A 284 1.23 23.81 -17.88
N PRO A 285 0.17 24.46 -18.37
CA PRO A 285 0.02 25.90 -18.28
C PRO A 285 -0.21 26.36 -16.85
N LYS A 286 0.38 27.50 -16.49
CA LYS A 286 0.08 28.18 -15.23
C LYS A 286 -1.38 28.65 -15.22
N ARG A 287 -1.99 28.60 -14.05
CA ARG A 287 -3.33 29.16 -13.84
C ARG A 287 -3.24 30.50 -13.13
N ASP A 288 -4.24 31.34 -13.36
CA ASP A 288 -4.36 32.67 -12.74
C ASP A 288 -5.24 32.65 -11.47
N ASP A 289 -5.94 31.54 -11.24
CA ASP A 289 -7.00 31.40 -10.24
C ASP A 289 -6.65 30.46 -9.06
N TYR A 290 -5.35 30.35 -8.72
CA TYR A 290 -4.96 29.62 -7.52
C TYR A 290 -5.59 30.25 -6.26
N PRO A 291 -6.17 29.45 -5.34
CA PRO A 291 -6.76 29.98 -4.12
C PRO A 291 -5.78 30.73 -3.20
N ALA A 292 -4.49 30.42 -3.29
CA ALA A 292 -3.41 31.09 -2.59
C ALA A 292 -2.27 31.37 -3.58
N LYS A 293 -1.25 32.14 -3.17
CA LYS A 293 -0.04 32.36 -4.00
C LYS A 293 0.92 31.19 -3.82
N PRO A 294 1.09 30.29 -4.82
CA PRO A 294 1.99 29.18 -4.70
C PRO A 294 3.46 29.66 -4.65
N HIS A 295 4.19 29.16 -3.67
CA HIS A 295 5.63 29.37 -3.51
C HIS A 295 6.24 28.19 -2.75
N ASP A 296 7.54 28.01 -2.84
CA ASP A 296 8.21 27.01 -2.01
C ASP A 296 8.08 27.39 -0.52
N PRO A 297 7.80 26.42 0.35
CA PRO A 297 7.64 26.70 1.78
C PRO A 297 8.96 27.07 2.45
N GLY A 298 8.88 27.61 3.67
CA GLY A 298 10.06 27.90 4.48
C GLY A 298 10.80 26.63 4.93
N VAL A 299 12.04 26.81 5.34
CA VAL A 299 13.00 25.71 5.67
C VAL A 299 12.43 24.66 6.63
N GLY A 300 11.52 25.02 7.51
CA GLY A 300 10.93 24.09 8.48
C GLY A 300 10.02 23.01 7.88
N LEU A 301 9.63 23.10 6.61
CA LEU A 301 8.78 22.12 5.91
C LEU A 301 9.57 21.17 4.98
N TRP A 302 10.89 21.33 4.92
CA TRP A 302 11.75 20.50 4.08
C TRP A 302 12.31 19.25 4.81
N GLY A 303 12.24 19.23 6.14
CA GLY A 303 12.83 18.19 7.01
C GLY A 303 12.02 16.93 7.19
#